data_61ecc8ea6edf85efbea3e095bd1fc6e2
#
_entry.id   61ecc8ea6edf85efbea3e095bd1fc6e2
#
_cell.length_a   1.000
_cell.length_b   1.000
_cell.length_c   1.000
_cell.angle_alpha   90.00
_cell.angle_beta   90.00
_cell.angle_gamma   90.00
#
_symmetry.space_group_name_H-M   'P 1'
#
loop_
_entity.id
_entity.type
_entity.pdbx_description
1 polymer ?
#
loop_
_entity_poly.entity_id
_entity_poly.type
_entity_poly.pdbx_seq_one_letter_code
_entity_poly.pdbx_strand_id
1 'polypeptide(L)'
;MISGFVITLSAQDRSPAQFATSRFLRLYPTLWICVIFTVFVTSGVLEKNYSLSQILANFTLLNEYMGFSDIDGVYWTLKQELKFYFIILILILFGVVERYRIWLSIWLVLTAAHTFFNQPTFMGWFISPGYSPYFIARIGFYLFYRDGQSKFTHVIIFSSLLLSIIKAYEQANSFIVNPGDLEKTIAALITSTFFLLMYALTSGKIKINNKNIYVSLGAMTYPLYLIHSVAGKSLIEKYSGDFGYTETAIIVTLIMLAFSWLIYQYFEKGLVTPAKVFIIKQLRAYNL
;
A
#
# COMPACT_ATOMS: atom_id res chain seq x y z
N MET A 1 2.36 -2.88 5.85
CA MET A 1 3.75 -2.75 6.36
C MET A 1 4.83 -3.13 5.35
N ILE A 2 4.70 -4.15 4.52
CA ILE A 2 5.78 -4.65 3.63
C ILE A 2 6.19 -3.66 2.53
N SER A 3 5.27 -2.94 1.90
CA SER A 3 5.58 -2.05 0.77
C SER A 3 6.58 -0.93 1.09
N GLY A 4 6.52 -0.33 2.28
CA GLY A 4 7.48 0.71 2.67
C GLY A 4 8.92 0.21 2.88
N PHE A 5 9.08 -1.01 3.40
CA PHE A 5 10.39 -1.66 3.51
C PHE A 5 11.05 -1.81 2.13
N VAL A 6 10.29 -2.29 1.15
CA VAL A 6 10.76 -2.46 -0.24
C VAL A 6 11.00 -1.11 -0.95
N ILE A 7 10.27 -0.06 -0.57
CA ILE A 7 10.43 1.28 -1.16
C ILE A 7 11.76 1.90 -0.77
N THR A 8 12.11 1.88 0.52
CA THR A 8 13.38 2.43 1.01
C THR A 8 14.57 1.66 0.42
N LEU A 9 14.47 0.31 0.35
CA LEU A 9 15.44 -0.52 -0.37
C LEU A 9 15.59 -0.10 -1.83
N SER A 10 14.50 0.27 -2.49
CA SER A 10 14.51 0.66 -3.91
C SER A 10 14.89 2.11 -4.16
N ALA A 11 14.97 2.95 -3.13
CA ALA A 11 15.41 4.34 -3.25
C ALA A 11 16.93 4.49 -3.13
N GLN A 12 17.62 3.49 -2.59
CA GLN A 12 19.07 3.52 -2.47
C GLN A 12 19.72 3.33 -3.83
N ASP A 13 20.79 4.07 -4.06
CA ASP A 13 21.64 3.99 -5.26
C ASP A 13 20.86 4.12 -6.59
N ARG A 14 19.71 4.81 -6.56
CA ARG A 14 18.91 5.06 -7.76
C ARG A 14 18.76 6.53 -8.04
N SER A 15 18.84 6.86 -9.34
CA SER A 15 18.45 8.17 -9.83
C SER A 15 16.93 8.42 -9.63
N PRO A 16 16.50 9.69 -9.62
CA PRO A 16 15.07 10.03 -9.58
C PRO A 16 14.25 9.34 -10.67
N ALA A 17 14.78 9.27 -11.90
CA ALA A 17 14.12 8.62 -13.04
C ALA A 17 13.98 7.11 -12.84
N GLN A 18 15.02 6.44 -12.35
CA GLN A 18 14.98 4.99 -12.06
C GLN A 18 14.00 4.68 -10.93
N PHE A 19 13.96 5.52 -9.89
CA PHE A 19 13.01 5.37 -8.79
C PHE A 19 11.57 5.54 -9.29
N ALA A 20 11.27 6.66 -9.96
CA ALA A 20 9.94 6.96 -10.49
C ALA A 20 9.44 5.85 -11.42
N THR A 21 10.27 5.43 -12.39
CA THR A 21 9.95 4.33 -13.30
C THR A 21 9.68 3.03 -12.56
N SER A 22 10.51 2.70 -11.58
CA SER A 22 10.33 1.48 -10.77
C SER A 22 9.02 1.47 -9.99
N ARG A 23 8.56 2.63 -9.49
CA ARG A 23 7.29 2.76 -8.76
C ARG A 23 6.10 2.79 -9.70
N PHE A 24 6.20 3.51 -10.81
CA PHE A 24 5.18 3.52 -11.86
C PHE A 24 4.87 2.10 -12.35
N LEU A 25 5.89 1.36 -12.77
CA LEU A 25 5.73 -0.01 -13.25
C LEU A 25 5.30 -1.00 -12.15
N ARG A 26 5.44 -0.67 -10.90
CA ARG A 26 4.91 -1.48 -9.79
C ARG A 26 3.43 -1.30 -9.57
N LEU A 27 2.91 -0.07 -9.74
CA LEU A 27 1.53 0.28 -9.42
C LEU A 27 0.61 0.21 -10.65
N TYR A 28 0.92 0.98 -11.66
CA TYR A 28 -0.04 1.34 -12.71
C TYR A 28 -0.46 0.19 -13.65
N PRO A 29 0.46 -0.65 -14.17
CA PRO A 29 0.05 -1.68 -15.12
C PRO A 29 -0.99 -2.64 -14.53
N THR A 30 -0.77 -3.13 -13.32
CA THR A 30 -1.69 -4.02 -12.62
C THR A 30 -2.99 -3.30 -12.23
N LEU A 31 -2.90 -2.04 -11.78
CA LEU A 31 -4.08 -1.21 -11.50
C LEU A 31 -4.98 -1.11 -12.73
N TRP A 32 -4.44 -0.82 -13.91
CA TRP A 32 -5.25 -0.66 -15.13
C TRP A 32 -6.04 -1.91 -15.49
N ILE A 33 -5.41 -3.09 -15.40
CA ILE A 33 -6.10 -4.36 -15.62
C ILE A 33 -7.21 -4.56 -14.59
N CYS A 34 -6.92 -4.29 -13.31
CA CYS A 34 -7.89 -4.48 -12.24
C CYS A 34 -9.05 -3.48 -12.33
N VAL A 35 -8.82 -2.23 -12.72
CA VAL A 35 -9.89 -1.25 -12.99
C VAL A 35 -10.78 -1.72 -14.13
N ILE A 36 -10.21 -2.16 -15.26
CA ILE A 36 -10.98 -2.70 -16.40
C ILE A 36 -11.79 -3.91 -15.96
N PHE A 37 -11.19 -4.83 -15.20
CA PHE A 37 -11.88 -6.00 -14.68
C PHE A 37 -13.05 -5.61 -13.77
N THR A 38 -12.86 -4.67 -12.85
CA THR A 38 -13.91 -4.19 -11.93
C THR A 38 -15.04 -3.52 -12.71
N VAL A 39 -14.74 -2.68 -13.71
CA VAL A 39 -15.74 -2.07 -14.60
C VAL A 39 -16.52 -3.15 -15.34
N PHE A 40 -15.84 -4.13 -15.94
CA PHE A 40 -16.48 -5.22 -16.68
C PHE A 40 -17.43 -6.03 -15.80
N VAL A 41 -16.99 -6.44 -14.60
CA VAL A 41 -17.81 -7.21 -13.66
C VAL A 41 -19.01 -6.39 -13.19
N THR A 42 -18.82 -5.16 -12.77
CA THR A 42 -19.89 -4.34 -12.19
C THR A 42 -20.88 -3.86 -13.25
N SER A 43 -20.45 -3.63 -14.49
CA SER A 43 -21.37 -3.31 -15.60
C SER A 43 -22.19 -4.51 -16.01
N GLY A 44 -21.60 -5.72 -16.04
CA GLY A 44 -22.31 -6.94 -16.39
C GLY A 44 -23.23 -7.50 -15.29
N VAL A 45 -22.87 -7.28 -14.01
CA VAL A 45 -23.57 -7.85 -12.84
C VAL A 45 -24.59 -6.89 -12.24
N LEU A 46 -24.22 -5.61 -12.11
CA LEU A 46 -25.02 -4.57 -11.44
C LEU A 46 -25.53 -3.50 -12.40
N GLU A 47 -25.33 -3.68 -13.70
CA GLU A 47 -25.72 -2.71 -14.74
C GLU A 47 -25.17 -1.29 -14.50
N LYS A 48 -24.05 -1.19 -13.78
CA LYS A 48 -23.40 0.10 -13.52
C LYS A 48 -22.81 0.69 -14.80
N ASN A 49 -23.10 1.96 -15.04
CA ASN A 49 -22.54 2.69 -16.16
C ASN A 49 -21.42 3.61 -15.69
N TYR A 50 -20.26 3.49 -16.30
CA TYR A 50 -19.10 4.35 -16.04
C TYR A 50 -18.79 5.16 -17.30
N SER A 51 -18.59 6.47 -17.14
CA SER A 51 -18.10 7.28 -18.25
C SER A 51 -16.63 6.95 -18.56
N LEU A 52 -16.25 7.08 -19.82
CA LEU A 52 -14.83 6.90 -20.20
C LEU A 52 -13.92 7.85 -19.41
N SER A 53 -14.38 9.10 -19.18
CA SER A 53 -13.64 10.08 -18.37
C SER A 53 -13.40 9.59 -16.93
N GLN A 54 -14.40 8.95 -16.30
CA GLN A 54 -14.24 8.37 -14.97
C GLN A 54 -13.25 7.21 -14.97
N ILE A 55 -13.28 6.33 -15.96
CA ILE A 55 -12.33 5.20 -16.08
C ILE A 55 -10.91 5.73 -16.24
N LEU A 56 -10.70 6.68 -17.16
CA LEU A 56 -9.39 7.30 -17.40
C LEU A 56 -8.87 8.06 -16.17
N ALA A 57 -9.74 8.76 -15.46
CA ALA A 57 -9.38 9.43 -14.21
C ALA A 57 -8.91 8.43 -13.14
N ASN A 58 -9.60 7.29 -12.99
CA ASN A 58 -9.21 6.22 -12.05
C ASN A 58 -7.88 5.55 -12.43
N PHE A 59 -7.53 5.49 -13.71
CA PHE A 59 -6.21 5.02 -14.14
C PHE A 59 -5.05 5.86 -13.59
N THR A 60 -5.29 7.12 -13.27
CA THR A 60 -4.26 8.04 -12.73
C THR A 60 -4.12 7.99 -11.22
N LEU A 61 -5.10 7.45 -10.48
CA LEU A 61 -5.26 7.57 -9.02
C LEU A 61 -5.45 9.04 -8.54
N LEU A 62 -5.69 9.96 -9.46
CA LEU A 62 -5.95 11.38 -9.20
C LEU A 62 -7.41 11.77 -9.46
N ASN A 63 -8.28 10.77 -9.62
CA ASN A 63 -9.68 10.93 -9.97
C ASN A 63 -10.45 11.87 -9.03
N GLU A 64 -10.17 11.87 -7.72
CA GLU A 64 -10.82 12.78 -6.77
C GLU A 64 -10.51 14.25 -7.07
N TYR A 65 -9.26 14.57 -7.47
CA TYR A 65 -8.88 15.93 -7.88
C TYR A 65 -9.50 16.35 -9.22
N MET A 66 -9.92 15.37 -10.03
CA MET A 66 -10.63 15.56 -11.29
C MET A 66 -12.17 15.57 -11.10
N GLY A 67 -12.67 15.45 -9.87
CA GLY A 67 -14.10 15.43 -9.56
C GLY A 67 -14.80 14.09 -9.85
N PHE A 68 -14.05 13.01 -10.03
CA PHE A 68 -14.61 11.66 -10.24
C PHE A 68 -14.47 10.78 -9.00
N SER A 69 -15.53 10.00 -8.71
CA SER A 69 -15.51 9.00 -7.66
C SER A 69 -14.62 7.80 -8.01
N ASP A 70 -14.19 7.08 -6.98
CA ASP A 70 -13.49 5.79 -7.15
C ASP A 70 -14.41 4.74 -7.79
N ILE A 71 -13.88 3.97 -8.72
CA ILE A 71 -14.53 2.76 -9.28
C ILE A 71 -14.52 1.66 -8.21
N ASP A 72 -13.41 1.53 -7.48
CA ASP A 72 -13.34 0.69 -6.29
C ASP A 72 -12.78 1.49 -5.11
N GLY A 73 -13.50 1.43 -3.97
CA GLY A 73 -13.12 2.18 -2.78
C GLY A 73 -11.74 1.83 -2.24
N VAL A 74 -11.19 0.62 -2.50
CA VAL A 74 -9.86 0.21 -2.01
C VAL A 74 -8.70 1.03 -2.59
N TYR A 75 -8.93 1.78 -3.69
CA TYR A 75 -7.89 2.60 -4.33
C TYR A 75 -7.38 3.74 -3.45
N TRP A 76 -8.11 4.12 -2.40
CA TRP A 76 -7.65 5.13 -1.44
C TRP A 76 -6.28 4.82 -0.84
N THR A 77 -5.97 3.53 -0.60
CA THR A 77 -4.67 3.13 -0.03
C THR A 77 -3.51 3.34 -1.02
N LEU A 78 -3.77 3.14 -2.32
CA LEU A 78 -2.78 3.41 -3.36
C LEU A 78 -2.49 4.90 -3.49
N LYS A 79 -3.50 5.76 -3.28
CA LYS A 79 -3.33 7.21 -3.23
C LYS A 79 -2.40 7.63 -2.09
N GLN A 80 -2.51 6.98 -0.91
CA GLN A 80 -1.56 7.21 0.19
C GLN A 80 -0.15 6.71 -0.16
N GLU A 81 -0.04 5.56 -0.83
CA GLU A 81 1.25 5.03 -1.28
C GLU A 81 1.88 5.94 -2.35
N LEU A 82 1.10 6.49 -3.26
CA LEU A 82 1.56 7.45 -4.27
C LEU A 82 2.10 8.74 -3.65
N LYS A 83 1.42 9.29 -2.62
CA LYS A 83 1.93 10.44 -1.84
C LYS A 83 3.28 10.12 -1.20
N PHE A 84 3.40 8.93 -0.62
CA PHE A 84 4.67 8.49 -0.03
C PHE A 84 5.78 8.37 -1.08
N TYR A 85 5.50 7.81 -2.26
CA TYR A 85 6.47 7.78 -3.37
C TYR A 85 6.90 9.18 -3.79
N PHE A 86 5.97 10.12 -3.83
CA PHE A 86 6.27 11.51 -4.16
C PHE A 86 7.20 12.16 -3.13
N ILE A 87 6.97 11.95 -1.83
CA ILE A 87 7.86 12.44 -0.77
C ILE A 87 9.27 11.88 -0.94
N ILE A 88 9.40 10.57 -1.12
CA ILE A 88 10.72 9.93 -1.31
C ILE A 88 11.40 10.43 -2.59
N LEU A 89 10.65 10.61 -3.69
CA LEU A 89 11.19 11.17 -4.93
C LEU A 89 11.76 12.58 -4.71
N ILE A 90 11.05 13.43 -3.97
CA ILE A 90 11.54 14.77 -3.60
C ILE A 90 12.85 14.65 -2.82
N LEU A 91 12.94 13.76 -1.82
CA LEU A 91 14.16 13.56 -1.04
C LEU A 91 15.35 13.08 -1.90
N ILE A 92 15.08 12.25 -2.92
CA ILE A 92 16.10 11.82 -3.89
C ILE A 92 16.54 13.01 -4.77
N LEU A 93 15.59 13.79 -5.30
CA LEU A 93 15.86 14.96 -6.14
C LEU A 93 16.75 16.01 -5.42
N PHE A 94 16.52 16.23 -4.13
CA PHE A 94 17.34 17.12 -3.32
C PHE A 94 18.63 16.47 -2.77
N GLY A 95 18.89 15.19 -3.08
CA GLY A 95 20.08 14.50 -2.58
C GLY A 95 20.13 14.29 -1.06
N VAL A 96 18.98 14.38 -0.38
CA VAL A 96 18.93 14.30 1.09
C VAL A 96 18.39 12.95 1.61
N VAL A 97 18.10 12.02 0.72
CA VAL A 97 17.54 10.70 1.08
C VAL A 97 18.46 9.95 2.07
N GLU A 98 19.78 10.06 1.90
CA GLU A 98 20.77 9.44 2.79
C GLU A 98 20.83 10.07 4.19
N ARG A 99 20.34 11.29 4.34
CA ARG A 99 20.25 11.97 5.64
C ARG A 99 19.01 11.53 6.42
N TYR A 100 18.70 10.22 6.37
CA TYR A 100 17.47 9.65 6.92
C TYR A 100 17.23 9.96 8.39
N ARG A 101 18.27 10.13 9.20
CA ARG A 101 18.11 10.50 10.62
C ARG A 101 17.43 11.85 10.77
N ILE A 102 17.70 12.81 9.89
CA ILE A 102 17.14 14.16 9.96
C ILE A 102 15.71 14.16 9.47
N TRP A 103 15.47 13.79 8.20
CA TRP A 103 14.14 13.91 7.61
C TRP A 103 13.12 12.95 8.23
N LEU A 104 13.55 11.76 8.68
CA LEU A 104 12.69 10.82 9.36
C LEU A 104 12.28 11.30 10.75
N SER A 105 13.22 11.93 11.50
CA SER A 105 12.91 12.58 12.78
C SER A 105 11.95 13.77 12.58
N ILE A 106 12.19 14.62 11.58
CA ILE A 106 11.29 15.72 11.25
C ILE A 106 9.88 15.19 10.93
N TRP A 107 9.79 14.17 10.10
CA TRP A 107 8.49 13.59 9.75
C TRP A 107 7.77 12.99 10.95
N LEU A 108 8.50 12.29 11.83
CA LEU A 108 7.95 11.76 13.08
C LEU A 108 7.43 12.89 13.99
N VAL A 109 8.20 13.96 14.18
CA VAL A 109 7.82 15.12 15.01
C VAL A 109 6.59 15.82 14.41
N LEU A 110 6.54 16.04 13.09
CA LEU A 110 5.38 16.64 12.42
C LEU A 110 4.14 15.75 12.54
N THR A 111 4.31 14.42 12.43
CA THR A 111 3.22 13.47 12.64
C THR A 111 2.69 13.50 14.07
N ALA A 112 3.57 13.54 15.07
CA ALA A 112 3.19 13.68 16.48
C ALA A 112 2.52 15.03 16.74
N ALA A 113 3.09 16.13 16.24
CA ALA A 113 2.49 17.45 16.35
C ALA A 113 1.07 17.50 15.77
N HIS A 114 0.86 16.91 14.59
CA HIS A 114 -0.48 16.82 13.99
C HIS A 114 -1.44 15.92 14.79
N THR A 115 -0.93 14.93 15.50
CA THR A 115 -1.76 14.02 16.31
C THR A 115 -2.24 14.69 17.59
N PHE A 116 -1.41 15.52 18.23
CA PHE A 116 -1.69 16.09 19.56
C PHE A 116 -2.12 17.54 19.52
N PHE A 117 -1.90 18.27 18.43
CA PHE A 117 -2.21 19.69 18.31
C PHE A 117 -3.05 19.95 17.06
N ASN A 118 -3.92 20.96 17.11
CA ASN A 118 -4.62 21.43 15.91
C ASN A 118 -3.63 22.03 14.92
N GLN A 119 -3.53 21.44 13.73
CA GLN A 119 -2.63 21.86 12.67
C GLN A 119 -3.42 22.24 11.41
N PRO A 120 -2.87 23.12 10.55
CA PRO A 120 -3.51 23.49 9.29
C PRO A 120 -3.80 22.25 8.41
N THR A 121 -4.96 22.25 7.77
CA THR A 121 -5.45 21.12 6.96
C THR A 121 -4.46 20.71 5.86
N PHE A 122 -3.74 21.68 5.26
CA PHE A 122 -2.76 21.39 4.20
C PHE A 122 -1.56 20.57 4.72
N MET A 123 -1.13 20.77 5.97
CA MET A 123 -0.08 19.96 6.60
C MET A 123 -0.55 18.51 6.77
N GLY A 124 -1.82 18.31 7.15
CA GLY A 124 -2.44 16.98 7.24
C GLY A 124 -2.43 16.27 5.89
N TRP A 125 -2.71 16.98 4.81
CA TRP A 125 -2.67 16.41 3.47
C TRP A 125 -1.26 15.94 3.08
N PHE A 126 -0.23 16.75 3.35
CA PHE A 126 1.16 16.45 3.00
C PHE A 126 1.76 15.36 3.90
N ILE A 127 1.56 15.46 5.21
CA ILE A 127 2.13 14.53 6.19
C ILE A 127 1.40 13.19 6.19
N SER A 128 0.10 13.17 5.83
CA SER A 128 -0.81 12.02 5.93
C SER A 128 -0.80 11.40 7.34
N PRO A 129 -1.14 12.15 8.39
CA PRO A 129 -0.90 11.77 9.79
C PRO A 129 -1.61 10.48 10.23
N GLY A 130 -2.70 10.09 9.56
CA GLY A 130 -3.37 8.82 9.78
C GLY A 130 -2.55 7.60 9.34
N TYR A 131 -1.58 7.78 8.45
CA TYR A 131 -0.82 6.67 7.84
C TYR A 131 0.69 6.83 7.99
N SER A 132 1.19 8.04 8.19
CA SER A 132 2.63 8.31 8.35
C SER A 132 3.30 7.49 9.46
N PRO A 133 2.68 7.20 10.63
CA PRO A 133 3.33 6.36 11.63
C PRO A 133 3.69 4.98 11.09
N TYR A 134 2.82 4.39 10.26
CA TYR A 134 3.09 3.09 9.62
C TYR A 134 4.19 3.18 8.56
N PHE A 135 4.30 4.29 7.82
CA PHE A 135 5.38 4.50 6.85
C PHE A 135 6.72 4.73 7.54
N ILE A 136 6.75 5.55 8.59
CA ILE A 136 7.95 5.82 9.40
C ILE A 136 8.46 4.52 10.04
N ALA A 137 7.55 3.72 10.63
CA ALA A 137 7.88 2.41 11.19
C ALA A 137 8.54 1.48 10.17
N ARG A 138 7.98 1.42 8.95
CA ARG A 138 8.53 0.57 7.87
C ARG A 138 9.96 0.94 7.52
N ILE A 139 10.25 2.24 7.46
CA ILE A 139 11.61 2.74 7.24
C ILE A 139 12.48 2.38 8.45
N GLY A 140 11.99 2.56 9.67
CA GLY A 140 12.67 2.16 10.89
C GLY A 140 13.04 0.67 10.91
N PHE A 141 12.12 -0.21 10.54
CA PHE A 141 12.38 -1.65 10.41
C PHE A 141 13.37 -1.98 9.29
N TYR A 142 13.33 -1.25 8.17
CA TYR A 142 14.31 -1.40 7.11
C TYR A 142 15.72 -1.03 7.58
N LEU A 143 15.87 0.11 8.25
CA LEU A 143 17.14 0.55 8.80
C LEU A 143 17.65 -0.41 9.88
N PHE A 144 16.76 -0.93 10.72
CA PHE A 144 17.09 -1.96 11.71
C PHE A 144 17.62 -3.24 11.06
N TYR A 145 17.01 -3.68 9.95
CA TYR A 145 17.47 -4.85 9.20
C TYR A 145 18.81 -4.61 8.48
N ARG A 146 18.98 -3.43 7.85
CA ARG A 146 20.16 -3.08 7.04
C ARG A 146 21.38 -2.76 7.89
N ASP A 147 21.20 -1.86 8.86
CA ASP A 147 22.30 -1.26 9.62
C ASP A 147 22.48 -1.88 11.01
N GLY A 148 21.59 -2.81 11.37
CA GLY A 148 21.55 -3.42 12.68
C GLY A 148 20.83 -2.58 13.74
N GLN A 149 20.97 -3.03 14.99
CA GLN A 149 20.33 -2.39 16.13
C GLN A 149 21.03 -1.08 16.48
N SER A 150 20.29 0.03 16.54
CA SER A 150 20.76 1.30 17.03
C SER A 150 19.71 1.97 17.94
N LYS A 151 20.16 2.86 18.83
CA LYS A 151 19.24 3.65 19.66
C LYS A 151 18.24 4.42 18.80
N PHE A 152 18.69 4.95 17.66
CA PHE A 152 17.85 5.70 16.73
C PHE A 152 16.73 4.82 16.15
N THR A 153 17.06 3.64 15.63
CA THR A 153 16.05 2.74 15.03
C THR A 153 15.01 2.28 16.05
N HIS A 154 15.43 2.00 17.30
CA HIS A 154 14.49 1.64 18.36
C HIS A 154 13.56 2.80 18.73
N VAL A 155 14.09 4.03 18.85
CA VAL A 155 13.26 5.21 19.12
C VAL A 155 12.25 5.44 18.00
N ILE A 156 12.66 5.38 16.74
CA ILE A 156 11.77 5.54 15.58
C ILE A 156 10.67 4.48 15.59
N ILE A 157 11.02 3.20 15.76
CA ILE A 157 10.04 2.09 15.75
C ILE A 157 9.07 2.23 16.93
N PHE A 158 9.58 2.49 18.13
CA PHE A 158 8.74 2.60 19.33
C PHE A 158 7.81 3.81 19.28
N SER A 159 8.31 4.99 18.90
CA SER A 159 7.47 6.19 18.77
C SER A 159 6.42 6.02 17.67
N SER A 160 6.80 5.38 16.56
CA SER A 160 5.84 5.04 15.49
C SER A 160 4.79 4.04 15.95
N LEU A 161 5.15 3.06 16.79
CA LEU A 161 4.19 2.13 17.38
C LEU A 161 3.15 2.88 18.23
N LEU A 162 3.60 3.75 19.12
CA LEU A 162 2.68 4.53 19.98
C LEU A 162 1.71 5.37 19.14
N LEU A 163 2.22 6.10 18.15
CA LEU A 163 1.37 6.89 17.25
C LEU A 163 0.44 5.99 16.41
N SER A 164 0.91 4.82 15.96
CA SER A 164 0.09 3.87 15.21
C SER A 164 -1.05 3.28 16.05
N ILE A 165 -0.82 3.01 17.34
CA ILE A 165 -1.86 2.57 18.27
C ILE A 165 -2.94 3.64 18.45
N ILE A 166 -2.52 4.90 18.68
CA ILE A 166 -3.45 6.02 18.79
C ILE A 166 -4.28 6.14 17.50
N LYS A 167 -3.63 6.11 16.33
CA LYS A 167 -4.34 6.23 15.05
C LYS A 167 -5.23 5.03 14.74
N ALA A 168 -4.86 3.81 15.11
CA ALA A 168 -5.71 2.63 14.96
C ALA A 168 -6.98 2.75 15.82
N TYR A 169 -6.84 3.24 17.05
CA TYR A 169 -7.95 3.47 17.95
C TYR A 169 -8.92 4.55 17.42
N GLU A 170 -8.39 5.67 16.93
CA GLU A 170 -9.19 6.77 16.34
C GLU A 170 -9.87 6.33 15.03
N GLN A 171 -9.14 5.64 14.15
CA GLN A 171 -9.64 5.23 12.83
C GLN A 171 -10.69 4.12 12.89
N ALA A 172 -10.79 3.37 13.98
CA ALA A 172 -11.87 2.40 14.14
C ALA A 172 -13.26 3.05 13.94
N ASN A 173 -13.42 4.32 14.35
CA ASN A 173 -14.64 5.11 14.11
C ASN A 173 -14.97 5.34 12.63
N SER A 174 -13.98 5.27 11.74
CA SER A 174 -14.17 5.50 10.30
C SER A 174 -14.55 4.24 9.53
N PHE A 175 -14.29 3.06 10.10
CA PHE A 175 -14.49 1.77 9.42
C PHE A 175 -15.62 0.93 10.05
N ILE A 176 -15.98 1.20 11.29
CA ILE A 176 -17.00 0.47 12.03
C ILE A 176 -18.07 1.49 12.48
N VAL A 177 -19.33 1.15 12.25
CA VAL A 177 -20.45 1.98 12.68
C VAL A 177 -20.58 1.87 14.20
N ASN A 178 -20.38 2.98 14.92
CA ASN A 178 -20.45 3.07 16.38
C ASN A 178 -19.57 2.01 17.11
N PRO A 179 -18.25 1.99 16.87
CA PRO A 179 -17.38 1.02 17.52
C PRO A 179 -17.37 1.25 19.04
N GLY A 180 -17.54 0.17 19.79
CA GLY A 180 -17.30 0.17 21.23
C GLY A 180 -15.80 0.19 21.56
N ASP A 181 -15.48 0.23 22.85
CA ASP A 181 -14.08 0.22 23.30
C ASP A 181 -13.38 -1.13 22.98
N LEU A 182 -14.16 -2.21 22.84
CA LEU A 182 -13.62 -3.52 22.48
C LEU A 182 -13.05 -3.51 21.05
N GLU A 183 -13.81 -3.02 20.05
CA GLU A 183 -13.39 -2.97 18.65
C GLU A 183 -12.16 -2.07 18.47
N LYS A 184 -12.14 -0.93 19.15
CA LYS A 184 -10.99 -0.01 19.15
C LYS A 184 -9.75 -0.66 19.77
N THR A 185 -9.93 -1.40 20.88
CA THR A 185 -8.85 -2.13 21.55
C THR A 185 -8.34 -3.26 20.65
N ILE A 186 -9.21 -4.00 19.97
CA ILE A 186 -8.83 -5.03 19.01
C ILE A 186 -7.98 -4.42 17.88
N ALA A 187 -8.37 -3.27 17.32
CA ALA A 187 -7.59 -2.60 16.27
C ALA A 187 -6.18 -2.22 16.76
N ALA A 188 -6.05 -1.73 17.99
CA ALA A 188 -4.77 -1.43 18.62
C ALA A 188 -3.92 -2.68 18.86
N LEU A 189 -4.53 -3.79 19.31
CA LEU A 189 -3.84 -5.07 19.51
C LEU A 189 -3.35 -5.69 18.19
N ILE A 190 -4.17 -5.65 17.15
CA ILE A 190 -3.78 -6.11 15.80
C ILE A 190 -2.57 -5.29 15.31
N THR A 191 -2.62 -3.96 15.46
CA THR A 191 -1.51 -3.07 15.10
C THR A 191 -0.24 -3.43 15.84
N SER A 192 -0.33 -3.62 17.16
CA SER A 192 0.81 -4.01 18.01
C SER A 192 1.38 -5.37 17.61
N THR A 193 0.53 -6.33 17.30
CA THR A 193 0.93 -7.67 16.84
C THR A 193 1.73 -7.60 15.53
N PHE A 194 1.31 -6.77 14.57
CA PHE A 194 2.07 -6.56 13.34
C PHE A 194 3.45 -5.93 13.59
N PHE A 195 3.56 -4.99 14.52
CA PHE A 195 4.87 -4.43 14.90
C PHE A 195 5.77 -5.46 15.55
N LEU A 196 5.26 -6.31 16.44
CA LEU A 196 6.01 -7.39 17.07
C LEU A 196 6.49 -8.42 16.04
N LEU A 197 5.63 -8.81 15.10
CA LEU A 197 5.99 -9.72 14.01
C LEU A 197 7.10 -9.10 13.12
N MET A 198 6.98 -7.84 12.75
CA MET A 198 8.00 -7.14 11.97
C MET A 198 9.32 -7.04 12.74
N TYR A 199 9.27 -6.78 14.04
CA TYR A 199 10.46 -6.77 14.90
C TYR A 199 11.13 -8.15 14.96
N ALA A 200 10.36 -9.23 15.13
CA ALA A 200 10.86 -10.57 15.17
C ALA A 200 11.49 -11.01 13.83
N LEU A 201 10.89 -10.61 12.71
CA LEU A 201 11.42 -10.86 11.36
C LEU A 201 12.72 -10.09 11.11
N THR A 202 12.74 -8.80 11.40
CA THR A 202 13.90 -7.93 11.13
C THR A 202 15.07 -8.21 12.09
N SER A 203 14.80 -8.69 13.31
CA SER A 203 15.82 -9.12 14.26
C SER A 203 16.40 -10.50 13.97
N GLY A 204 15.91 -11.21 12.94
CA GLY A 204 16.36 -12.56 12.58
C GLY A 204 15.88 -13.68 13.50
N LYS A 205 14.98 -13.39 14.46
CA LYS A 205 14.39 -14.41 15.36
C LYS A 205 13.50 -15.38 14.61
N ILE A 206 12.85 -14.91 13.53
CA ILE A 206 12.03 -15.74 12.64
C ILE A 206 12.76 -15.89 11.32
N LYS A 207 13.08 -17.14 10.93
CA LYS A 207 13.70 -17.46 9.64
C LYS A 207 12.65 -18.03 8.68
N ILE A 208 12.60 -17.48 7.46
CA ILE A 208 11.70 -17.93 6.40
C ILE A 208 12.47 -18.84 5.46
N ASN A 209 12.15 -20.13 5.43
CA ASN A 209 12.91 -21.13 4.69
C ASN A 209 12.54 -21.24 3.20
N ASN A 210 11.28 -21.07 2.84
CA ASN A 210 10.82 -21.21 1.45
C ASN A 210 10.52 -19.85 0.80
N LYS A 211 11.56 -19.12 0.43
CA LYS A 211 11.46 -17.75 -0.11
C LYS A 211 10.57 -17.64 -1.36
N ASN A 212 10.61 -18.63 -2.27
CA ASN A 212 9.89 -18.54 -3.55
C ASN A 212 8.38 -18.57 -3.39
N ILE A 213 7.85 -19.42 -2.50
CA ILE A 213 6.41 -19.49 -2.23
C ILE A 213 5.93 -18.17 -1.61
N TYR A 214 6.63 -17.68 -0.59
CA TYR A 214 6.25 -16.44 0.09
C TYR A 214 6.34 -15.21 -0.82
N VAL A 215 7.33 -15.16 -1.73
CA VAL A 215 7.43 -14.09 -2.74
C VAL A 215 6.24 -14.15 -3.69
N SER A 216 5.88 -15.33 -4.19
CA SER A 216 4.74 -15.48 -5.10
C SER A 216 3.41 -15.13 -4.43
N LEU A 217 3.17 -15.66 -3.22
CA LEU A 217 1.97 -15.33 -2.45
C LEU A 217 1.89 -13.83 -2.14
N GLY A 218 3.00 -13.23 -1.72
CA GLY A 218 3.07 -11.79 -1.45
C GLY A 218 2.83 -10.94 -2.69
N ALA A 219 3.28 -11.38 -3.86
CA ALA A 219 3.06 -10.66 -5.12
C ALA A 219 1.58 -10.72 -5.55
N MET A 220 0.93 -11.88 -5.39
CA MET A 220 -0.50 -12.04 -5.70
C MET A 220 -1.42 -11.17 -4.82
N THR A 221 -0.97 -10.75 -3.63
CA THR A 221 -1.81 -9.92 -2.74
C THR A 221 -2.18 -8.58 -3.36
N TYR A 222 -1.36 -8.03 -4.26
CA TYR A 222 -1.63 -6.74 -4.87
C TYR A 222 -2.81 -6.80 -5.86
N PRO A 223 -2.81 -7.63 -6.93
CA PRO A 223 -3.98 -7.75 -7.78
C PRO A 223 -5.21 -8.23 -7.01
N LEU A 224 -5.09 -9.16 -6.05
CA LEU A 224 -6.19 -9.60 -5.21
C LEU A 224 -6.83 -8.43 -4.44
N TYR A 225 -6.00 -7.59 -3.85
CA TYR A 225 -6.45 -6.41 -3.13
C TYR A 225 -7.26 -5.46 -4.01
N LEU A 226 -6.90 -5.33 -5.28
CA LEU A 226 -7.54 -4.41 -6.21
C LEU A 226 -8.90 -4.89 -6.74
N ILE A 227 -9.18 -6.20 -6.72
CA ILE A 227 -10.40 -6.76 -7.32
C ILE A 227 -11.39 -7.34 -6.31
N HIS A 228 -10.95 -7.65 -5.08
CA HIS A 228 -11.80 -8.39 -4.12
C HIS A 228 -12.99 -7.58 -3.59
N SER A 229 -12.87 -6.26 -3.52
CA SER A 229 -13.87 -5.44 -2.84
C SER A 229 -15.12 -5.25 -3.70
N VAL A 230 -15.12 -4.32 -4.64
CA VAL A 230 -16.33 -4.01 -5.39
C VAL A 230 -16.70 -5.15 -6.34
N ALA A 231 -15.77 -5.68 -7.12
CA ALA A 231 -16.08 -6.78 -8.03
C ALA A 231 -16.46 -8.07 -7.27
N GLY A 232 -15.74 -8.43 -6.21
CA GLY A 232 -16.05 -9.60 -5.40
C GLY A 232 -17.41 -9.50 -4.71
N LYS A 233 -17.70 -8.37 -4.05
CA LYS A 233 -19.00 -8.13 -3.40
C LYS A 233 -20.14 -8.18 -4.40
N SER A 234 -20.00 -7.54 -5.56
CA SER A 234 -21.03 -7.53 -6.60
C SER A 234 -21.40 -8.95 -7.07
N LEU A 235 -20.40 -9.81 -7.24
CA LEU A 235 -20.66 -11.22 -7.60
C LEU A 235 -21.36 -11.98 -6.47
N ILE A 236 -20.96 -11.79 -5.22
CA ILE A 236 -21.60 -12.42 -4.07
C ILE A 236 -23.06 -11.96 -3.96
N GLU A 237 -23.32 -10.67 -4.04
CA GLU A 237 -24.67 -10.10 -3.95
C GLU A 237 -25.59 -10.65 -5.06
N LYS A 238 -25.07 -10.75 -6.31
CA LYS A 238 -25.84 -11.25 -7.46
C LYS A 238 -26.24 -12.71 -7.34
N TYR A 239 -25.32 -13.57 -6.93
CA TYR A 239 -25.50 -15.03 -7.00
C TYR A 239 -25.79 -15.71 -5.66
N SER A 240 -25.78 -14.97 -4.55
CA SER A 240 -26.07 -15.55 -3.22
C SER A 240 -27.51 -16.04 -3.07
N GLY A 241 -28.45 -15.48 -3.83
CA GLY A 241 -29.85 -15.96 -3.88
C GLY A 241 -30.01 -17.34 -4.53
N ASP A 242 -29.13 -17.67 -5.48
CA ASP A 242 -29.21 -18.93 -6.24
C ASP A 242 -28.47 -20.08 -5.52
N PHE A 243 -27.33 -19.83 -4.90
CA PHE A 243 -26.44 -20.86 -4.36
C PHE A 243 -26.23 -20.80 -2.84
N GLY A 244 -26.84 -19.82 -2.16
CA GLY A 244 -26.54 -19.54 -0.76
C GLY A 244 -25.33 -18.60 -0.58
N TYR A 245 -25.32 -17.82 0.51
CA TYR A 245 -24.32 -16.78 0.73
C TYR A 245 -22.91 -17.36 0.94
N THR A 246 -22.79 -18.39 1.78
CA THR A 246 -21.49 -18.98 2.14
C THR A 246 -20.83 -19.66 0.95
N GLU A 247 -21.59 -20.46 0.21
CA GLU A 247 -21.13 -21.18 -0.98
C GLU A 247 -20.66 -20.18 -2.05
N THR A 248 -21.47 -19.17 -2.32
CA THR A 248 -21.14 -18.11 -3.28
C THR A 248 -19.88 -17.35 -2.85
N ALA A 249 -19.75 -17.01 -1.57
CA ALA A 249 -18.56 -16.32 -1.06
C ALA A 249 -17.29 -17.16 -1.22
N ILE A 250 -17.36 -18.47 -0.98
CA ILE A 250 -16.24 -19.39 -1.20
C ILE A 250 -15.86 -19.43 -2.69
N ILE A 251 -16.83 -19.64 -3.56
CA ILE A 251 -16.61 -19.73 -5.01
C ILE A 251 -16.01 -18.44 -5.54
N VAL A 252 -16.58 -17.27 -5.21
CA VAL A 252 -16.09 -15.97 -5.64
C VAL A 252 -14.67 -15.73 -5.11
N THR A 253 -14.37 -16.10 -3.86
CA THR A 253 -13.02 -15.99 -3.30
C THR A 253 -12.01 -16.82 -4.09
N LEU A 254 -12.35 -18.07 -4.44
CA LEU A 254 -11.50 -18.92 -5.25
C LEU A 254 -11.28 -18.36 -6.66
N ILE A 255 -12.33 -17.81 -7.29
CA ILE A 255 -12.22 -17.12 -8.60
C ILE A 255 -11.28 -15.92 -8.50
N MET A 256 -11.42 -15.06 -7.46
CA MET A 256 -10.55 -13.89 -7.26
C MET A 256 -9.09 -14.29 -7.02
N LEU A 257 -8.85 -15.35 -6.25
CA LEU A 257 -7.51 -15.91 -6.04
C LEU A 257 -6.91 -16.44 -7.35
N ALA A 258 -7.68 -17.21 -8.13
CA ALA A 258 -7.23 -17.74 -9.41
C ALA A 258 -6.92 -16.61 -10.41
N PHE A 259 -7.79 -15.61 -10.51
CA PHE A 259 -7.58 -14.47 -11.39
C PHE A 259 -6.37 -13.61 -10.95
N SER A 260 -6.20 -13.39 -9.65
CA SER A 260 -5.01 -12.71 -9.11
C SER A 260 -3.72 -13.45 -9.41
N TRP A 261 -3.75 -14.79 -9.34
CA TRP A 261 -2.62 -15.63 -9.72
C TRP A 261 -2.29 -15.51 -11.22
N LEU A 262 -3.31 -15.48 -12.09
CA LEU A 262 -3.14 -15.28 -13.53
C LEU A 262 -2.51 -13.92 -13.83
N ILE A 263 -3.02 -12.84 -13.22
CA ILE A 263 -2.43 -11.49 -13.36
C ILE A 263 -0.96 -11.51 -12.92
N TYR A 264 -0.66 -12.08 -11.75
CA TYR A 264 0.70 -12.14 -11.26
C TYR A 264 1.60 -12.94 -12.21
N GLN A 265 1.20 -14.17 -12.57
CA GLN A 265 2.07 -15.09 -13.31
C GLN A 265 2.34 -14.63 -14.75
N TYR A 266 1.30 -14.22 -15.45
CA TYR A 266 1.40 -13.90 -16.88
C TYR A 266 1.67 -12.42 -17.14
N PHE A 267 1.07 -11.54 -16.36
CA PHE A 267 1.20 -10.11 -16.61
C PHE A 267 2.35 -9.49 -15.78
N GLU A 268 2.35 -9.59 -14.45
CA GLU A 268 3.41 -8.97 -13.64
C GLU A 268 4.77 -9.63 -13.88
N LYS A 269 4.83 -10.95 -13.73
CA LYS A 269 6.08 -11.70 -13.87
C LYS A 269 6.50 -11.87 -15.34
N GLY A 270 5.52 -12.09 -16.23
CA GLY A 270 5.77 -12.36 -17.65
C GLY A 270 6.08 -11.11 -18.48
N LEU A 271 5.43 -9.98 -18.21
CA LEU A 271 5.56 -8.75 -19.02
C LEU A 271 6.15 -7.58 -18.22
N VAL A 272 5.58 -7.23 -17.08
CA VAL A 272 5.98 -6.00 -16.35
C VAL A 272 7.39 -6.12 -15.77
N THR A 273 7.74 -7.27 -15.20
CA THR A 273 9.06 -7.46 -14.58
C THR A 273 10.20 -7.42 -15.62
N PRO A 274 10.14 -8.11 -16.77
CA PRO A 274 11.15 -7.99 -17.82
C PRO A 274 11.23 -6.56 -18.38
N ALA A 275 10.08 -5.92 -18.66
CA ALA A 275 10.05 -4.54 -19.14
C ALA A 275 10.72 -3.57 -18.15
N LYS A 276 10.44 -3.74 -16.86
CA LYS A 276 11.08 -2.95 -15.79
C LYS A 276 12.59 -3.12 -15.77
N VAL A 277 13.09 -4.35 -15.86
CA VAL A 277 14.53 -4.63 -15.89
C VAL A 277 15.17 -3.98 -17.09
N PHE A 278 14.56 -4.11 -18.27
CA PHE A 278 15.03 -3.51 -19.51
C PHE A 278 15.10 -1.98 -19.41
N ILE A 279 14.00 -1.32 -19.02
CA ILE A 279 13.94 0.15 -18.94
C ILE A 279 14.95 0.69 -17.92
N ILE A 280 15.06 0.07 -16.73
CA ILE A 280 16.03 0.50 -15.71
C ILE A 280 17.47 0.32 -16.21
N LYS A 281 17.75 -0.74 -16.97
CA LYS A 281 19.07 -0.93 -17.59
C LYS A 281 19.40 0.19 -18.58
N GLN A 282 18.45 0.60 -19.41
CA GLN A 282 18.60 1.73 -20.34
C GLN A 282 18.83 3.05 -19.59
N LEU A 283 18.02 3.36 -18.57
CA LEU A 283 18.20 4.56 -17.76
C LEU A 283 19.60 4.62 -17.13
N ARG A 284 20.14 3.49 -16.66
CA ARG A 284 21.52 3.43 -16.14
C ARG A 284 22.56 3.70 -17.20
N ALA A 285 22.36 3.19 -18.43
CA ALA A 285 23.30 3.41 -19.55
C ALA A 285 23.37 4.89 -19.96
N TYR A 286 22.28 5.65 -19.79
CA TYR A 286 22.22 7.08 -20.08
C TYR A 286 22.52 7.98 -18.88
N ASN A 287 22.97 7.42 -17.73
CA ASN A 287 23.17 8.15 -16.46
C ASN A 287 21.92 8.91 -15.96
N LEU A 288 20.73 8.41 -16.26
CA LEU A 288 19.43 8.96 -15.87
C LEU A 288 18.81 8.24 -14.67
#